data_24e9e8be7bd4e83fdb5ecce3263fb3ab
#
_entry.id   24e9e8be7bd4e83fdb5ecce3263fb3ab
#
_cell.length_a   1.000
_cell.length_b   1.000
_cell.length_c   1.000
_cell.angle_alpha   90.00
_cell.angle_beta   90.00
_cell.angle_gamma   90.00
#
_symmetry.space_group_name_H-M   'P 1'
#
loop_
_entity.id
_entity.type
_entity.pdbx_description
1 polymer ?
#
loop_
_entity_poly.entity_id
_entity_poly.type
_entity_poly.pdbx_seq_one_letter_code
_entity_poly.pdbx_strand_id
1 'polypeptide(L)'
;MTEPTRAGGTPPEAPWPSAARGWLVVGLLALASIVSQFDRTVINLMVGPVKAAFDLDDTHFGMLQGVAFGVFYVLACIPIGRLADRFERRWIIGTALLLWSLFAMASGLARTYTQLFLTRVGVAVGESSLTPAGFSMLSDHFPPAKLGRPMGAFMMSSPVGQGLAFIGGGQLLQWLSTSGVMQWAPLAGFEPWQAAFFIVGAPGLLLVPLFFMIREPARRGPGGEVPMPVREVIGVVTSRRRALLPMFAGFAMVPVVSYAIAIWTPALFQRTWDWNPAQIGWGIGLLQLTFGTCGAYFGGWLTDRFTRRGLLDAPLKAAALGFLGCGLFGGLAPLMPTAGLALALLGPALFLGNTPYACAGTAIQLVIPNRARAQVTALYLTIINLMGMAVGPVVVGLMTDHLFHDPQDIRYSLALVVAVTSPILFVLLMAACRPYRALRGTAH
;
A
#
# COMPACT_ATOMS: atom_id res chain seq x y z
N MET A 1 31.68 51.42 -30.53
CA MET A 1 30.27 51.02 -30.46
C MET A 1 30.23 49.52 -30.57
N THR A 2 30.19 48.85 -29.43
CA THR A 2 30.08 47.37 -29.32
C THR A 2 28.62 47.07 -28.98
N GLU A 3 27.94 46.34 -29.87
CA GLU A 3 26.58 45.87 -29.65
C GLU A 3 26.52 44.97 -28.41
N PRO A 4 25.46 45.10 -27.56
CA PRO A 4 25.29 44.22 -26.43
C PRO A 4 24.80 42.85 -26.93
N THR A 5 25.55 41.82 -26.59
CA THR A 5 25.23 40.39 -26.78
C THR A 5 23.83 40.10 -26.25
N ARG A 6 22.93 39.63 -27.12
CA ARG A 6 21.57 39.20 -26.78
C ARG A 6 21.63 38.12 -25.70
N ALA A 7 20.95 38.41 -24.59
CA ALA A 7 20.70 37.49 -23.52
C ALA A 7 20.11 36.18 -24.07
N GLY A 8 20.69 35.06 -23.67
CA GLY A 8 20.22 33.71 -23.98
C GLY A 8 18.79 33.51 -23.51
N GLY A 9 17.85 33.51 -24.44
CA GLY A 9 16.50 33.14 -24.19
C GLY A 9 16.46 31.67 -23.80
N THR A 10 15.83 31.36 -22.65
CA THR A 10 15.49 29.99 -22.29
C THR A 10 14.77 29.32 -23.46
N PRO A 11 15.20 28.10 -23.88
CA PRO A 11 14.52 27.41 -24.96
C PRO A 11 13.03 27.33 -24.69
N PRO A 12 12.14 27.50 -25.68
CA PRO A 12 10.71 27.45 -25.49
C PRO A 12 10.35 26.10 -24.87
N GLU A 13 9.64 26.15 -23.74
CA GLU A 13 9.14 24.94 -23.08
C GLU A 13 8.31 24.11 -24.05
N ALA A 14 8.62 22.83 -24.17
CA ALA A 14 7.87 21.93 -25.03
C ALA A 14 6.36 21.99 -24.67
N PRO A 15 5.43 21.98 -25.64
CA PRO A 15 4.00 22.05 -25.36
C PRO A 15 3.55 20.86 -24.50
N TRP A 16 2.58 21.08 -23.62
CA TRP A 16 2.01 20.02 -22.80
C TRP A 16 1.33 18.97 -23.68
N PRO A 17 1.43 17.65 -23.31
CA PRO A 17 0.67 16.62 -23.97
C PRO A 17 -0.84 16.93 -23.95
N SER A 18 -1.58 16.43 -24.95
CA SER A 18 -3.03 16.61 -24.96
C SER A 18 -3.68 15.96 -23.73
N ALA A 19 -4.75 16.55 -23.21
CA ALA A 19 -5.47 16.04 -22.05
C ALA A 19 -5.90 14.57 -22.24
N ALA A 20 -6.33 14.20 -23.46
CA ALA A 20 -6.71 12.83 -23.77
C ALA A 20 -5.55 11.84 -23.58
N ARG A 21 -4.33 12.18 -24.00
CA ARG A 21 -3.15 11.35 -23.77
C ARG A 21 -2.81 11.26 -22.29
N GLY A 22 -2.88 12.37 -21.55
CA GLY A 22 -2.65 12.38 -20.12
C GLY A 22 -3.62 11.44 -19.39
N TRP A 23 -4.92 11.51 -19.70
CA TRP A 23 -5.92 10.64 -19.10
C TRP A 23 -5.82 9.18 -19.53
N LEU A 24 -5.36 8.89 -20.76
CA LEU A 24 -5.03 7.53 -21.17
C LEU A 24 -3.93 6.94 -20.28
N VAL A 25 -2.87 7.70 -20.00
CA VAL A 25 -1.79 7.28 -19.11
C VAL A 25 -2.30 7.06 -17.68
N VAL A 26 -3.16 7.96 -17.16
CA VAL A 26 -3.82 7.75 -15.86
C VAL A 26 -4.58 6.42 -15.84
N GLY A 27 -5.38 6.14 -16.88
CA GLY A 27 -6.15 4.90 -16.99
C GLY A 27 -5.26 3.66 -17.01
N LEU A 28 -4.17 3.68 -17.79
CA LEU A 28 -3.22 2.54 -17.86
C LEU A 28 -2.48 2.32 -16.53
N LEU A 29 -2.03 3.39 -15.88
CA LEU A 29 -1.41 3.30 -14.54
C LEU A 29 -2.40 2.80 -13.48
N ALA A 30 -3.66 3.25 -13.54
CA ALA A 30 -4.71 2.79 -12.64
C ALA A 30 -5.04 1.30 -12.87
N LEU A 31 -5.13 0.84 -14.12
CA LEU A 31 -5.33 -0.57 -14.45
C LEU A 31 -4.14 -1.43 -13.98
N ALA A 32 -2.89 -0.98 -14.20
CA ALA A 32 -1.72 -1.68 -13.70
C ALA A 32 -1.72 -1.77 -12.17
N SER A 33 -2.15 -0.69 -11.48
CA SER A 33 -2.31 -0.70 -10.02
C SER A 33 -3.39 -1.67 -9.56
N ILE A 34 -4.53 -1.76 -10.27
CA ILE A 34 -5.58 -2.73 -9.96
C ILE A 34 -5.06 -4.16 -10.13
N VAL A 35 -4.36 -4.47 -11.23
CA VAL A 35 -3.75 -5.80 -11.46
C VAL A 35 -2.77 -6.13 -10.34
N SER A 36 -1.89 -5.20 -9.95
CA SER A 36 -0.99 -5.37 -8.81
C SER A 36 -1.75 -5.72 -7.52
N GLN A 37 -2.89 -5.09 -7.27
CA GLN A 37 -3.69 -5.42 -6.08
C GLN A 37 -4.31 -6.83 -6.14
N PHE A 38 -4.65 -7.34 -7.33
CA PHE A 38 -5.08 -8.72 -7.49
C PHE A 38 -3.96 -9.70 -7.11
N ASP A 39 -2.72 -9.47 -7.61
CA ASP A 39 -1.56 -10.31 -7.31
C ASP A 39 -1.25 -10.35 -5.80
N ARG A 40 -1.42 -9.21 -5.12
CA ARG A 40 -1.18 -9.11 -3.67
C ARG A 40 -2.29 -9.71 -2.82
N THR A 41 -3.54 -9.63 -3.28
CA THR A 41 -4.71 -9.93 -2.45
C THR A 41 -5.18 -11.36 -2.61
N VAL A 42 -5.10 -11.94 -3.83
CA VAL A 42 -5.65 -13.27 -4.10
C VAL A 42 -5.01 -14.35 -3.22
N ILE A 43 -3.72 -14.25 -2.93
CA ILE A 43 -3.01 -15.21 -2.07
C ILE A 43 -3.54 -15.19 -0.62
N ASN A 44 -4.07 -14.06 -0.14
CA ASN A 44 -4.67 -13.98 1.20
C ASN A 44 -5.96 -14.81 1.32
N LEU A 45 -6.62 -15.08 0.20
CA LEU A 45 -7.79 -15.97 0.11
C LEU A 45 -7.39 -17.46 0.03
N MET A 46 -6.09 -17.74 -0.20
CA MET A 46 -5.55 -19.09 -0.42
C MET A 46 -4.65 -19.56 0.73
N VAL A 47 -4.77 -18.96 1.94
CA VAL A 47 -3.92 -19.31 3.10
C VAL A 47 -3.95 -20.80 3.37
N GLY A 48 -5.15 -21.41 3.48
CA GLY A 48 -5.33 -22.83 3.76
C GLY A 48 -4.68 -23.74 2.68
N PRO A 49 -5.05 -23.63 1.42
CA PRO A 49 -4.48 -24.43 0.34
C PRO A 49 -2.96 -24.30 0.19
N VAL A 50 -2.41 -23.08 0.28
CA VAL A 50 -0.97 -22.84 0.18
C VAL A 50 -0.23 -23.45 1.36
N LYS A 51 -0.76 -23.32 2.59
CA LYS A 51 -0.16 -23.96 3.76
C LYS A 51 -0.16 -25.47 3.65
N ALA A 52 -1.27 -26.06 3.20
CA ALA A 52 -1.37 -27.51 3.03
C ALA A 52 -0.40 -28.04 1.94
N ALA A 53 -0.22 -27.29 0.85
CA ALA A 53 0.65 -27.71 -0.26
C ALA A 53 2.14 -27.78 0.11
N PHE A 54 2.59 -26.99 1.08
CA PHE A 54 3.99 -26.87 1.45
C PHE A 54 4.28 -27.21 2.93
N ASP A 55 3.28 -27.72 3.66
CA ASP A 55 3.35 -28.03 5.09
C ASP A 55 3.87 -26.86 5.94
N LEU A 56 3.22 -25.69 5.77
CA LEU A 56 3.62 -24.44 6.41
C LEU A 56 2.81 -24.18 7.69
N ASP A 57 3.44 -23.52 8.64
CA ASP A 57 2.77 -22.84 9.75
C ASP A 57 2.32 -21.42 9.36
N ASP A 58 1.65 -20.71 10.26
CA ASP A 58 1.20 -19.34 10.02
C ASP A 58 2.36 -18.35 9.97
N THR A 59 3.44 -18.62 10.69
CA THR A 59 4.67 -17.80 10.66
C THR A 59 5.32 -17.81 9.29
N HIS A 60 5.49 -18.98 8.67
CA HIS A 60 6.05 -19.09 7.33
C HIS A 60 5.17 -18.43 6.29
N PHE A 61 3.84 -18.55 6.40
CA PHE A 61 2.93 -17.81 5.52
C PHE A 61 3.02 -16.30 5.75
N GLY A 62 3.11 -15.86 7.00
CA GLY A 62 3.36 -14.46 7.35
C GLY A 62 4.67 -13.92 6.78
N MET A 63 5.75 -14.72 6.78
CA MET A 63 7.03 -14.37 6.15
C MET A 63 6.91 -14.27 4.62
N LEU A 64 6.15 -15.16 3.99
CA LEU A 64 5.91 -15.13 2.55
C LEU A 64 5.21 -13.82 2.12
N GLN A 65 4.21 -13.40 2.87
CA GLN A 65 3.46 -12.17 2.59
C GLN A 65 4.17 -10.90 3.09
N GLY A 66 4.84 -11.00 4.23
CA GLY A 66 5.51 -9.89 4.87
C GLY A 66 6.93 -9.67 4.36
N VAL A 67 7.81 -10.61 4.61
CA VAL A 67 9.25 -10.44 4.34
C VAL A 67 9.55 -10.57 2.85
N ALA A 68 9.09 -11.63 2.18
CA ALA A 68 9.38 -11.84 0.76
C ALA A 68 8.84 -10.70 -0.11
N PHE A 69 7.68 -10.19 0.21
CA PHE A 69 7.10 -9.07 -0.53
C PHE A 69 7.57 -7.71 0.04
N GLY A 70 7.34 -7.43 1.31
CA GLY A 70 7.50 -6.09 1.89
C GLY A 70 8.94 -5.58 1.91
N VAL A 71 9.88 -6.41 2.37
CA VAL A 71 11.30 -6.01 2.46
C VAL A 71 11.87 -5.75 1.06
N PHE A 72 11.65 -6.67 0.13
CA PHE A 72 12.22 -6.55 -1.21
C PHE A 72 11.53 -5.46 -2.04
N TYR A 73 10.24 -5.23 -1.84
CA TYR A 73 9.55 -4.08 -2.42
C TYR A 73 10.20 -2.76 -2.00
N VAL A 74 10.43 -2.56 -0.70
CA VAL A 74 11.03 -1.33 -0.17
C VAL A 74 12.49 -1.17 -0.63
N LEU A 75 13.28 -2.23 -0.60
CA LEU A 75 14.67 -2.21 -1.05
C LEU A 75 14.78 -1.88 -2.54
N ALA A 76 13.87 -2.40 -3.36
CA ALA A 76 13.85 -2.16 -4.80
C ALA A 76 13.33 -0.75 -5.19
N CYS A 77 12.45 -0.14 -4.38
CA CYS A 77 11.92 1.21 -4.66
C CYS A 77 13.02 2.25 -4.90
N ILE A 78 14.12 2.20 -4.12
CA ILE A 78 15.20 3.20 -4.19
C ILE A 78 15.97 3.10 -5.51
N PRO A 79 16.55 1.94 -5.91
CA PRO A 79 17.27 1.83 -7.16
C PRO A 79 16.36 2.02 -8.38
N ILE A 80 15.13 1.52 -8.34
CA ILE A 80 14.19 1.66 -9.46
C ILE A 80 13.72 3.11 -9.60
N GLY A 81 13.52 3.84 -8.50
CA GLY A 81 13.26 5.28 -8.56
C GLY A 81 14.39 6.04 -9.28
N ARG A 82 15.66 5.73 -8.98
CA ARG A 82 16.82 6.31 -9.67
C ARG A 82 16.89 5.93 -11.15
N LEU A 83 16.50 4.70 -11.50
CA LEU A 83 16.38 4.29 -12.90
C LEU A 83 15.29 5.10 -13.61
N ALA A 84 14.13 5.30 -12.97
CA ALA A 84 13.04 6.11 -13.51
C ALA A 84 13.43 7.58 -13.73
N ASP A 85 14.41 8.09 -12.98
CA ASP A 85 14.98 9.44 -13.21
C ASP A 85 15.91 9.51 -14.42
N ARG A 86 16.50 8.40 -14.86
CA ARG A 86 17.50 8.36 -15.94
C ARG A 86 16.95 7.85 -17.27
N PHE A 87 16.09 6.84 -17.24
CA PHE A 87 15.57 6.15 -18.41
C PHE A 87 14.10 6.51 -18.67
N GLU A 88 13.60 6.22 -19.87
CA GLU A 88 12.20 6.41 -20.21
C GLU A 88 11.31 5.53 -19.32
N ARG A 89 10.36 6.16 -18.61
CA ARG A 89 9.51 5.50 -17.59
C ARG A 89 8.58 4.47 -18.19
N ARG A 90 8.15 4.65 -19.46
CA ARG A 90 7.34 3.65 -20.18
C ARG A 90 8.03 2.29 -20.28
N TRP A 91 9.35 2.28 -20.54
CA TRP A 91 10.13 1.04 -20.60
C TRP A 91 10.31 0.43 -19.22
N ILE A 92 10.54 1.25 -18.20
CA ILE A 92 10.68 0.78 -16.81
C ILE A 92 9.37 0.15 -16.32
N ILE A 93 8.23 0.83 -16.50
CA ILE A 93 6.93 0.29 -16.09
C ILE A 93 6.57 -0.93 -16.92
N GLY A 94 6.76 -0.88 -18.25
CA GLY A 94 6.41 -1.99 -19.14
C GLY A 94 7.24 -3.25 -18.87
N THR A 95 8.56 -3.14 -18.69
CA THR A 95 9.43 -4.27 -18.34
C THR A 95 9.18 -4.79 -16.93
N ALA A 96 8.95 -3.91 -15.99
CA ALA A 96 8.59 -4.30 -14.64
C ALA A 96 7.24 -5.04 -14.60
N LEU A 97 6.23 -4.54 -15.33
CA LEU A 97 4.92 -5.18 -15.48
C LEU A 97 5.05 -6.59 -16.09
N LEU A 98 5.87 -6.74 -17.15
CA LEU A 98 6.18 -8.03 -17.72
C LEU A 98 6.79 -8.98 -16.68
N LEU A 99 7.82 -8.52 -15.98
CA LEU A 99 8.54 -9.34 -15.01
C LEU A 99 7.64 -9.75 -13.84
N TRP A 100 6.90 -8.83 -13.22
CA TRP A 100 6.06 -9.23 -12.09
C TRP A 100 4.92 -10.15 -12.50
N SER A 101 4.33 -9.94 -13.69
CA SER A 101 3.29 -10.83 -14.20
C SER A 101 3.82 -12.23 -14.44
N LEU A 102 5.02 -12.37 -15.01
CA LEU A 102 5.68 -13.67 -15.19
C LEU A 102 5.99 -14.32 -13.83
N PHE A 103 6.48 -13.57 -12.84
CA PHE A 103 6.72 -14.10 -11.50
C PHE A 103 5.42 -14.45 -10.77
N ALA A 104 4.33 -13.68 -10.96
CA ALA A 104 3.02 -14.03 -10.44
C ALA A 104 2.54 -15.37 -11.01
N MET A 105 2.62 -15.56 -12.32
CA MET A 105 2.29 -16.84 -12.96
C MET A 105 3.23 -17.96 -12.52
N ALA A 106 4.53 -17.69 -12.38
CA ALA A 106 5.52 -18.66 -11.90
C ALA A 106 5.26 -19.09 -10.45
N SER A 107 4.57 -18.28 -9.64
CA SER A 107 4.11 -18.69 -8.30
C SER A 107 3.18 -19.91 -8.38
N GLY A 108 2.37 -20.05 -9.43
CA GLY A 108 1.54 -21.23 -9.68
C GLY A 108 2.32 -22.48 -10.09
N LEU A 109 3.59 -22.34 -10.48
CA LEU A 109 4.48 -23.47 -10.79
C LEU A 109 5.35 -23.91 -9.60
N ALA A 110 5.31 -23.20 -8.50
CA ALA A 110 6.14 -23.50 -7.34
C ALA A 110 5.79 -24.89 -6.77
N ARG A 111 6.83 -25.66 -6.51
CA ARG A 111 6.76 -27.00 -5.89
C ARG A 111 7.40 -27.03 -4.50
N THR A 112 8.07 -25.95 -4.10
CA THR A 112 8.68 -25.79 -2.78
C THR A 112 8.40 -24.40 -2.25
N TYR A 113 8.41 -24.25 -0.92
CA TYR A 113 8.28 -22.96 -0.25
C TYR A 113 9.32 -21.95 -0.76
N THR A 114 10.57 -22.37 -0.93
CA THR A 114 11.65 -21.49 -1.43
C THR A 114 11.34 -20.95 -2.84
N GLN A 115 10.81 -21.79 -3.74
CA GLN A 115 10.41 -21.33 -5.08
C GLN A 115 9.28 -20.31 -4.99
N LEU A 116 8.25 -20.59 -4.18
CA LEU A 116 7.15 -19.64 -3.98
C LEU A 116 7.66 -18.32 -3.36
N PHE A 117 8.55 -18.40 -2.36
CA PHE A 117 9.18 -17.23 -1.74
C PHE A 117 9.93 -16.37 -2.77
N LEU A 118 10.78 -17.00 -3.60
CA LEU A 118 11.55 -16.29 -4.62
C LEU A 118 10.67 -15.66 -5.70
N THR A 119 9.60 -16.32 -6.12
CA THR A 119 8.65 -15.72 -7.07
C THR A 119 7.94 -14.52 -6.45
N ARG A 120 7.57 -14.54 -5.16
CA ARG A 120 7.00 -13.38 -4.45
C ARG A 120 7.99 -12.22 -4.34
N VAL A 121 9.28 -12.50 -4.12
CA VAL A 121 10.34 -11.49 -4.20
C VAL A 121 10.37 -10.86 -5.61
N GLY A 122 10.33 -11.68 -6.65
CA GLY A 122 10.31 -11.19 -8.04
C GLY A 122 9.11 -10.28 -8.34
N VAL A 123 7.92 -10.66 -7.89
CA VAL A 123 6.71 -9.82 -7.98
C VAL A 123 6.93 -8.49 -7.27
N ALA A 124 7.41 -8.52 -6.02
CA ALA A 124 7.62 -7.32 -5.21
C ALA A 124 8.61 -6.33 -5.85
N VAL A 125 9.73 -6.83 -6.38
CA VAL A 125 10.73 -6.02 -7.09
C VAL A 125 10.11 -5.37 -8.34
N GLY A 126 9.36 -6.11 -9.14
CA GLY A 126 8.69 -5.55 -10.31
C GLY A 126 7.68 -4.47 -9.95
N GLU A 127 6.78 -4.75 -9.01
CA GLU A 127 5.71 -3.83 -8.61
C GLU A 127 6.23 -2.55 -7.95
N SER A 128 7.43 -2.57 -7.35
CA SER A 128 8.02 -1.40 -6.71
C SER A 128 8.27 -0.22 -7.66
N SER A 129 8.28 -0.46 -8.97
CA SER A 129 8.48 0.54 -10.02
C SER A 129 7.24 1.42 -10.27
N LEU A 130 6.04 0.88 -10.08
CA LEU A 130 4.79 1.47 -10.55
C LEU A 130 4.51 2.84 -9.92
N THR A 131 4.66 2.95 -8.61
CA THR A 131 4.32 4.18 -7.89
C THR A 131 5.30 5.33 -8.20
N PRO A 132 6.64 5.18 -8.05
CA PRO A 132 7.56 6.28 -8.31
C PRO A 132 7.60 6.69 -9.80
N ALA A 133 7.63 5.73 -10.71
CA ALA A 133 7.63 6.02 -12.14
C ALA A 133 6.27 6.59 -12.60
N GLY A 134 5.15 6.10 -12.04
CA GLY A 134 3.81 6.60 -12.31
C GLY A 134 3.64 8.06 -11.89
N PHE A 135 4.03 8.43 -10.68
CA PHE A 135 3.99 9.82 -10.21
C PHE A 135 4.84 10.73 -11.07
N SER A 136 6.06 10.32 -11.40
CA SER A 136 6.94 11.07 -12.27
C SER A 136 6.34 11.24 -13.67
N MET A 137 5.75 10.19 -14.25
CA MET A 137 5.10 10.25 -15.57
C MET A 137 3.88 11.19 -15.57
N LEU A 138 3.05 11.16 -14.52
CA LEU A 138 1.88 12.02 -14.40
C LEU A 138 2.26 13.50 -14.25
N SER A 139 3.33 13.80 -13.48
CA SER A 139 3.79 15.18 -13.30
C SER A 139 4.27 15.83 -14.60
N ASP A 140 4.73 15.04 -15.57
CA ASP A 140 5.16 15.53 -16.88
C ASP A 140 4.02 15.55 -17.93
N HIS A 141 2.87 14.90 -17.65
CA HIS A 141 1.71 14.94 -18.53
C HIS A 141 0.73 16.09 -18.23
N PHE A 142 0.73 16.60 -16.98
CA PHE A 142 -0.25 17.60 -16.55
C PHE A 142 0.43 18.83 -15.94
N PRO A 143 -0.04 20.04 -16.29
CA PRO A 143 0.39 21.27 -15.61
C PRO A 143 0.15 21.21 -14.10
N PRO A 144 1.01 21.84 -13.26
CA PRO A 144 0.87 21.81 -11.80
C PRO A 144 -0.53 22.16 -11.30
N ALA A 145 -1.18 23.16 -11.93
CA ALA A 145 -2.55 23.57 -11.58
C ALA A 145 -3.64 22.50 -11.85
N LYS A 146 -3.37 21.52 -12.71
CA LYS A 146 -4.32 20.47 -13.10
C LYS A 146 -3.89 19.07 -12.63
N LEU A 147 -2.78 18.93 -11.92
CA LEU A 147 -2.17 17.65 -11.52
C LEU A 147 -2.95 16.91 -10.43
N GLY A 148 -3.69 17.62 -9.58
CA GLY A 148 -4.37 17.04 -8.43
C GLY A 148 -5.39 15.94 -8.79
N ARG A 149 -6.21 16.15 -9.84
CA ARG A 149 -7.20 15.15 -10.27
C ARG A 149 -6.58 13.88 -10.82
N PRO A 150 -5.60 13.92 -11.75
CA PRO A 150 -4.87 12.73 -12.21
C PRO A 150 -4.18 11.95 -11.09
N MET A 151 -3.50 12.64 -10.18
CA MET A 151 -2.87 12.02 -9.02
C MET A 151 -3.91 11.34 -8.11
N GLY A 152 -5.03 12.03 -7.84
CA GLY A 152 -6.13 11.47 -7.05
C GLY A 152 -6.71 10.21 -7.68
N ALA A 153 -6.95 10.22 -9.01
CA ALA A 153 -7.48 9.06 -9.74
C ALA A 153 -6.51 7.87 -9.68
N PHE A 154 -5.20 8.11 -9.84
CA PHE A 154 -4.19 7.07 -9.71
C PHE A 154 -4.11 6.53 -8.27
N MET A 155 -4.12 7.39 -7.25
CA MET A 155 -4.09 6.97 -5.85
C MET A 155 -5.32 6.16 -5.45
N MET A 156 -6.50 6.52 -5.98
CA MET A 156 -7.75 5.78 -5.74
C MET A 156 -7.75 4.36 -6.35
N SER A 157 -6.93 4.09 -7.36
CA SER A 157 -6.86 2.76 -7.98
C SER A 157 -6.40 1.67 -7.01
N SER A 158 -5.60 2.00 -5.99
CA SER A 158 -5.12 1.02 -5.02
C SER A 158 -6.23 0.51 -4.08
N PRO A 159 -6.97 1.32 -3.31
CA PRO A 159 -8.05 0.82 -2.46
C PRO A 159 -9.21 0.23 -3.27
N VAL A 160 -9.53 0.78 -4.44
CA VAL A 160 -10.53 0.22 -5.35
C VAL A 160 -10.06 -1.15 -5.87
N GLY A 161 -8.81 -1.23 -6.31
CA GLY A 161 -8.20 -2.49 -6.78
C GLY A 161 -8.19 -3.56 -5.69
N GLN A 162 -7.88 -3.21 -4.45
CA GLN A 162 -7.92 -4.15 -3.33
C GLN A 162 -9.33 -4.71 -3.07
N GLY A 163 -10.35 -3.86 -3.07
CA GLY A 163 -11.73 -4.32 -2.90
C GLY A 163 -12.20 -5.20 -4.05
N LEU A 164 -11.88 -4.81 -5.31
CA LEU A 164 -12.17 -5.62 -6.50
C LEU A 164 -11.40 -6.95 -6.48
N ALA A 165 -10.16 -6.96 -5.98
CA ALA A 165 -9.34 -8.15 -5.87
C ALA A 165 -9.88 -9.15 -4.84
N PHE A 166 -10.46 -8.68 -3.73
CA PHE A 166 -11.18 -9.57 -2.81
C PHE A 166 -12.41 -10.17 -3.49
N ILE A 167 -13.26 -9.35 -4.12
CA ILE A 167 -14.48 -9.84 -4.79
C ILE A 167 -14.11 -10.78 -5.93
N GLY A 168 -13.28 -10.32 -6.89
CA GLY A 168 -12.92 -11.10 -8.08
C GLY A 168 -12.09 -12.33 -7.74
N GLY A 169 -11.12 -12.20 -6.83
CA GLY A 169 -10.31 -13.33 -6.37
C GLY A 169 -11.11 -14.39 -5.64
N GLY A 170 -12.06 -13.97 -4.78
CA GLY A 170 -12.97 -14.89 -4.09
C GLY A 170 -13.87 -15.65 -5.06
N GLN A 171 -14.45 -14.95 -6.06
CA GLN A 171 -15.27 -15.58 -7.10
C GLN A 171 -14.43 -16.53 -7.97
N LEU A 172 -13.22 -16.11 -8.36
CA LEU A 172 -12.30 -16.94 -9.14
C LEU A 172 -11.97 -18.24 -8.41
N LEU A 173 -11.60 -18.19 -7.15
CA LEU A 173 -11.26 -19.38 -6.35
C LEU A 173 -12.47 -20.30 -6.18
N GLN A 174 -13.64 -19.74 -5.90
CA GLN A 174 -14.86 -20.52 -5.82
C GLN A 174 -15.18 -21.20 -7.14
N TRP A 175 -15.09 -20.49 -8.25
CA TRP A 175 -15.30 -21.04 -9.59
C TRP A 175 -14.31 -22.16 -9.93
N LEU A 176 -13.01 -21.95 -9.67
CA LEU A 176 -11.98 -22.98 -9.86
C LEU A 176 -12.26 -24.25 -9.06
N SER A 177 -12.78 -24.10 -7.83
CA SER A 177 -13.05 -25.24 -6.95
C SER A 177 -14.32 -26.00 -7.27
N THR A 178 -15.33 -25.36 -7.92
CA THR A 178 -16.67 -25.94 -8.09
C THR A 178 -17.09 -26.25 -9.53
N SER A 179 -16.49 -25.58 -10.53
CA SER A 179 -16.97 -25.64 -11.93
C SER A 179 -16.48 -26.86 -12.72
N GLY A 180 -15.61 -27.70 -12.16
CA GLY A 180 -14.96 -28.78 -12.89
C GLY A 180 -13.94 -28.34 -13.95
N VAL A 181 -13.67 -27.04 -14.08
CA VAL A 181 -12.70 -26.48 -15.03
C VAL A 181 -11.28 -27.03 -14.82
N MET A 182 -10.96 -27.48 -13.61
CA MET A 182 -9.68 -28.12 -13.27
C MET A 182 -9.49 -29.46 -14.00
N GLN A 183 -10.54 -30.05 -14.57
CA GLN A 183 -10.47 -31.25 -15.40
C GLN A 183 -10.09 -30.93 -16.86
N TRP A 184 -10.09 -29.67 -17.26
CA TRP A 184 -9.68 -29.25 -18.59
C TRP A 184 -8.17 -29.49 -18.80
N ALA A 185 -7.79 -30.09 -19.91
CA ALA A 185 -6.43 -30.59 -20.14
C ALA A 185 -5.28 -29.60 -19.79
N PRO A 186 -5.36 -28.29 -20.10
CA PRO A 186 -4.31 -27.34 -19.71
C PRO A 186 -4.18 -27.10 -18.20
N LEU A 187 -5.24 -27.37 -17.42
CA LEU A 187 -5.26 -27.18 -15.97
C LEU A 187 -5.24 -28.51 -15.20
N ALA A 188 -5.37 -29.64 -15.91
CA ALA A 188 -5.33 -30.95 -15.31
C ALA A 188 -3.97 -31.22 -14.63
N GLY A 189 -4.03 -31.54 -13.34
CA GLY A 189 -2.82 -31.77 -12.53
C GLY A 189 -2.32 -30.55 -11.74
N PHE A 190 -3.00 -29.39 -11.88
CA PHE A 190 -2.77 -28.25 -10.98
C PHE A 190 -3.84 -28.18 -9.90
N GLU A 191 -3.48 -27.60 -8.76
CA GLU A 191 -4.42 -27.24 -7.72
C GLU A 191 -5.12 -25.90 -8.02
N PRO A 192 -6.35 -25.64 -7.50
CA PRO A 192 -7.07 -24.39 -7.75
C PRO A 192 -6.26 -23.11 -7.43
N TRP A 193 -5.44 -23.14 -6.37
CA TRP A 193 -4.59 -22.01 -6.02
C TRP A 193 -3.49 -21.74 -7.04
N GLN A 194 -2.95 -22.78 -7.69
CA GLN A 194 -1.95 -22.66 -8.74
C GLN A 194 -2.56 -22.05 -10.00
N ALA A 195 -3.74 -22.53 -10.40
CA ALA A 195 -4.50 -21.99 -11.54
C ALA A 195 -4.88 -20.51 -11.30
N ALA A 196 -5.21 -20.14 -10.08
CA ALA A 196 -5.52 -18.75 -9.73
C ALA A 196 -4.33 -17.82 -10.01
N PHE A 197 -3.10 -18.21 -9.71
CA PHE A 197 -1.91 -17.39 -10.02
C PHE A 197 -1.71 -17.21 -11.54
N PHE A 198 -1.98 -18.22 -12.37
CA PHE A 198 -1.91 -18.06 -13.82
C PHE A 198 -2.96 -17.06 -14.33
N ILE A 199 -4.19 -17.17 -13.84
CA ILE A 199 -5.30 -16.31 -14.29
C ILE A 199 -5.11 -14.87 -13.81
N VAL A 200 -4.60 -14.66 -12.60
CA VAL A 200 -4.40 -13.32 -12.03
C VAL A 200 -3.17 -12.63 -12.64
N GLY A 201 -2.09 -13.37 -12.95
CA GLY A 201 -0.90 -12.80 -13.60
C GLY A 201 -1.09 -12.46 -15.09
N ALA A 202 -1.96 -13.19 -15.80
CA ALA A 202 -2.17 -13.01 -17.24
C ALA A 202 -2.62 -11.59 -17.67
N PRO A 203 -3.56 -10.90 -16.99
CA PRO A 203 -3.98 -9.55 -17.37
C PRO A 203 -2.84 -8.54 -17.42
N GLY A 204 -1.83 -8.70 -16.56
CA GLY A 204 -0.65 -7.83 -16.59
C GLY A 204 0.11 -7.93 -17.89
N LEU A 205 0.26 -9.14 -18.45
CA LEU A 205 0.91 -9.34 -19.76
C LEU A 205 0.17 -8.63 -20.91
N LEU A 206 -1.16 -8.55 -20.84
CA LEU A 206 -1.96 -7.83 -21.83
C LEU A 206 -1.75 -6.31 -21.79
N LEU A 207 -1.37 -5.77 -20.65
CA LEU A 207 -1.10 -4.34 -20.50
C LEU A 207 0.32 -3.95 -20.97
N VAL A 208 1.27 -4.89 -21.00
CA VAL A 208 2.67 -4.63 -21.40
C VAL A 208 2.79 -3.90 -22.74
N PRO A 209 2.19 -4.39 -23.85
CA PRO A 209 2.28 -3.70 -25.14
C PRO A 209 1.75 -2.27 -25.08
N LEU A 210 0.70 -2.02 -24.29
CA LEU A 210 0.10 -0.70 -24.17
C LEU A 210 1.07 0.30 -23.53
N PHE A 211 1.87 -0.11 -22.53
CA PHE A 211 2.90 0.74 -21.95
C PHE A 211 4.03 1.06 -22.92
N PHE A 212 4.44 0.11 -23.74
CA PHE A 212 5.46 0.36 -24.77
C PHE A 212 4.96 1.29 -25.90
N MET A 213 3.66 1.35 -26.15
CA MET A 213 3.04 2.23 -27.13
C MET A 213 2.85 3.66 -26.62
N ILE A 214 2.92 3.92 -25.32
CA ILE A 214 2.83 5.28 -24.76
C ILE A 214 4.03 6.10 -25.26
N ARG A 215 3.75 7.33 -25.69
CA ARG A 215 4.83 8.29 -25.95
C ARG A 215 5.30 8.91 -24.64
N GLU A 216 6.60 8.78 -24.36
CA GLU A 216 7.22 9.40 -23.20
C GLU A 216 7.11 10.93 -23.31
N PRO A 217 6.58 11.62 -22.28
CA PRO A 217 6.53 13.08 -22.29
C PRO A 217 7.93 13.67 -22.09
N ALA A 218 8.13 14.88 -22.58
CA ALA A 218 9.35 15.63 -22.26
C ALA A 218 9.44 15.81 -20.74
N ARG A 219 10.62 15.53 -20.16
CA ARG A 219 10.84 15.71 -18.73
C ARG A 219 10.75 17.19 -18.36
N ARG A 220 9.93 17.47 -17.38
CA ARG A 220 9.72 18.80 -16.81
C ARG A 220 10.17 18.76 -15.37
N GLY A 221 11.48 18.82 -15.15
CA GLY A 221 12.03 18.88 -13.79
C GLY A 221 11.54 20.12 -13.05
N PRO A 222 11.40 20.09 -11.72
CA PRO A 222 11.27 21.32 -10.96
C PRO A 222 12.48 22.19 -11.24
N GLY A 223 12.27 23.33 -11.88
CA GLY A 223 13.35 24.25 -12.20
C GLY A 223 14.09 24.66 -10.93
N GLY A 224 15.33 24.19 -10.78
CA GLY A 224 16.34 24.92 -10.05
C GLY A 224 16.51 24.71 -8.55
N GLU A 225 15.66 24.02 -7.81
CA GLU A 225 15.99 23.73 -6.41
C GLU A 225 16.86 22.47 -6.30
N VAL A 226 18.13 22.67 -6.00
CA VAL A 226 19.07 21.59 -5.67
C VAL A 226 18.54 20.87 -4.43
N PRO A 227 18.31 19.54 -4.47
CA PRO A 227 17.89 18.78 -3.29
C PRO A 227 18.85 19.02 -2.13
N MET A 228 18.30 19.19 -0.93
CA MET A 228 19.11 19.39 0.27
C MET A 228 20.05 18.19 0.44
N PRO A 229 21.36 18.41 0.74
CA PRO A 229 22.28 17.31 1.02
C PRO A 229 21.77 16.41 2.14
N VAL A 230 21.94 15.08 1.99
CA VAL A 230 21.44 14.09 2.98
C VAL A 230 21.91 14.41 4.41
N ARG A 231 23.13 14.92 4.57
CA ARG A 231 23.67 15.33 5.87
C ARG A 231 22.82 16.44 6.53
N GLU A 232 22.37 17.40 5.75
CA GLU A 232 21.52 18.50 6.24
C GLU A 232 20.12 18.00 6.58
N VAL A 233 19.56 17.06 5.79
CA VAL A 233 18.28 16.41 6.08
C VAL A 233 18.35 15.64 7.42
N ILE A 234 19.44 14.90 7.66
CA ILE A 234 19.69 14.25 8.95
C ILE A 234 19.74 15.31 10.05
N GLY A 235 20.37 16.45 9.83
CA GLY A 235 20.38 17.58 10.76
C GLY A 235 18.97 18.10 11.09
N VAL A 236 18.10 18.23 10.07
CA VAL A 236 16.69 18.63 10.27
C VAL A 236 15.92 17.59 11.09
N VAL A 237 16.10 16.30 10.81
CA VAL A 237 15.44 15.22 11.55
C VAL A 237 15.94 15.14 12.99
N THR A 238 17.26 15.23 13.22
CA THR A 238 17.85 15.14 14.54
C THR A 238 17.54 16.36 15.43
N SER A 239 17.51 17.56 14.86
CA SER A 239 17.13 18.77 15.60
C SER A 239 15.65 18.73 16.05
N ARG A 240 14.79 18.05 15.31
CA ARG A 240 13.35 17.90 15.56
C ARG A 240 12.97 16.53 16.12
N ARG A 241 13.93 15.72 16.54
CA ARG A 241 13.74 14.31 16.95
C ARG A 241 12.67 14.12 18.02
N ARG A 242 12.54 15.05 18.97
CA ARG A 242 11.52 14.97 20.04
C ARG A 242 10.07 14.95 19.51
N ALA A 243 9.83 15.56 18.35
CA ALA A 243 8.53 15.52 17.68
C ALA A 243 8.46 14.39 16.64
N LEU A 244 9.51 14.25 15.79
CA LEU A 244 9.48 13.35 14.66
C LEU A 244 9.60 11.88 15.02
N LEU A 245 10.42 11.50 16.02
CA LEU A 245 10.58 10.09 16.38
C LEU A 245 9.28 9.47 16.91
N PRO A 246 8.60 10.03 17.92
CA PRO A 246 7.35 9.45 18.40
C PRO A 246 6.23 9.58 17.34
N MET A 247 6.24 10.63 16.51
CA MET A 247 5.30 10.77 15.39
C MET A 247 5.49 9.68 14.35
N PHE A 248 6.73 9.43 13.89
CA PHE A 248 7.00 8.39 12.89
C PHE A 248 6.76 6.99 13.46
N ALA A 249 7.18 6.73 14.70
CA ALA A 249 6.92 5.46 15.37
C ALA A 249 5.41 5.21 15.54
N GLY A 250 4.64 6.23 15.94
CA GLY A 250 3.19 6.15 16.02
C GLY A 250 2.55 5.84 14.67
N PHE A 251 2.86 6.62 13.64
CA PHE A 251 2.30 6.38 12.31
C PHE A 251 2.78 5.06 11.67
N ALA A 252 3.95 4.52 12.05
CA ALA A 252 4.40 3.21 11.57
C ALA A 252 3.54 2.05 12.09
N MET A 253 2.81 2.24 13.19
CA MET A 253 1.89 1.24 13.72
C MET A 253 0.62 1.09 12.86
N VAL A 254 0.24 2.12 12.11
CA VAL A 254 -0.96 2.10 11.24
C VAL A 254 -0.88 0.98 10.21
N PRO A 255 0.15 0.93 9.33
CA PRO A 255 0.22 -0.13 8.34
C PRO A 255 0.49 -1.52 8.95
N VAL A 256 1.10 -1.64 10.13
CA VAL A 256 1.22 -2.93 10.84
C VAL A 256 -0.16 -3.56 11.05
N VAL A 257 -1.10 -2.80 11.60
CA VAL A 257 -2.49 -3.28 11.82
C VAL A 257 -3.22 -3.45 10.49
N SER A 258 -3.05 -2.51 9.54
CA SER A 258 -3.75 -2.59 8.24
C SER A 258 -3.36 -3.84 7.46
N TYR A 259 -2.06 -4.18 7.40
CA TYR A 259 -1.60 -5.40 6.72
C TYR A 259 -1.92 -6.67 7.50
N ALA A 260 -1.88 -6.64 8.85
CA ALA A 260 -2.33 -7.76 9.67
C ALA A 260 -3.80 -8.10 9.37
N ILE A 261 -4.69 -7.09 9.39
CA ILE A 261 -6.11 -7.27 9.06
C ILE A 261 -6.28 -7.75 7.61
N ALA A 262 -5.65 -7.09 6.63
CA ALA A 262 -5.84 -7.41 5.22
C ALA A 262 -5.40 -8.83 4.84
N ILE A 263 -4.35 -9.35 5.47
CA ILE A 263 -3.77 -10.66 5.15
C ILE A 263 -4.47 -11.77 5.93
N TRP A 264 -4.79 -11.56 7.20
CA TRP A 264 -5.29 -12.62 8.06
C TRP A 264 -6.81 -12.68 8.22
N THR A 265 -7.55 -11.60 7.87
CA THR A 265 -9.01 -11.63 7.95
C THR A 265 -9.64 -12.73 7.06
N PRO A 266 -9.18 -13.01 5.82
CA PRO A 266 -9.71 -14.13 5.06
C PRO A 266 -9.56 -15.48 5.78
N ALA A 267 -8.36 -15.75 6.32
CA ALA A 267 -8.10 -16.96 7.10
C ALA A 267 -8.96 -17.04 8.38
N LEU A 268 -9.15 -15.91 9.06
CA LEU A 268 -10.05 -15.82 10.20
C LEU A 268 -11.49 -16.24 9.84
N PHE A 269 -12.05 -15.68 8.75
CA PHE A 269 -13.41 -16.00 8.32
C PHE A 269 -13.56 -17.46 7.87
N GLN A 270 -12.55 -17.97 7.20
CA GLN A 270 -12.53 -19.36 6.77
C GLN A 270 -12.44 -20.34 7.96
N ARG A 271 -11.53 -20.08 8.92
CA ARG A 271 -11.29 -20.98 10.06
C ARG A 271 -12.36 -20.91 11.15
N THR A 272 -12.89 -19.71 11.40
CA THR A 272 -13.82 -19.48 12.53
C THR A 272 -15.27 -19.68 12.16
N TRP A 273 -15.67 -19.36 10.93
CA TRP A 273 -17.08 -19.39 10.49
C TRP A 273 -17.31 -20.18 9.21
N ASP A 274 -16.32 -20.95 8.73
CA ASP A 274 -16.40 -21.80 7.55
C ASP A 274 -16.87 -21.10 6.27
N TRP A 275 -16.54 -19.79 6.14
CA TRP A 275 -16.90 -19.04 4.95
C TRP A 275 -16.09 -19.50 3.74
N ASN A 276 -16.76 -19.67 2.61
CA ASN A 276 -16.11 -19.95 1.35
C ASN A 276 -15.42 -18.70 0.76
N PRO A 277 -14.47 -18.85 -0.18
CA PRO A 277 -13.72 -17.72 -0.76
C PRO A 277 -14.61 -16.63 -1.36
N ALA A 278 -15.76 -16.99 -1.97
CA ALA A 278 -16.68 -16.01 -2.56
C ALA A 278 -17.38 -15.17 -1.49
N GLN A 279 -17.84 -15.77 -0.40
CA GLN A 279 -18.45 -15.05 0.72
C GLN A 279 -17.46 -14.09 1.37
N ILE A 280 -16.23 -14.56 1.60
CA ILE A 280 -15.12 -13.75 2.13
C ILE A 280 -14.84 -12.57 1.20
N GLY A 281 -14.72 -12.85 -0.10
CA GLY A 281 -14.42 -11.84 -1.11
C GLY A 281 -15.48 -10.74 -1.16
N TRP A 282 -16.78 -11.09 -1.19
CA TRP A 282 -17.85 -10.11 -1.17
C TRP A 282 -17.90 -9.32 0.15
N GLY A 283 -17.83 -10.00 1.29
CA GLY A 283 -17.89 -9.35 2.60
C GLY A 283 -16.78 -8.33 2.80
N ILE A 284 -15.52 -8.76 2.67
CA ILE A 284 -14.35 -7.90 2.88
C ILE A 284 -14.19 -6.88 1.75
N GLY A 285 -14.43 -7.30 0.49
CA GLY A 285 -14.27 -6.43 -0.66
C GLY A 285 -15.22 -5.25 -0.66
N LEU A 286 -16.49 -5.44 -0.32
CA LEU A 286 -17.46 -4.34 -0.18
C LEU A 286 -17.09 -3.40 0.98
N LEU A 287 -16.64 -3.92 2.12
CA LEU A 287 -16.17 -3.09 3.21
C LEU A 287 -14.95 -2.24 2.80
N GLN A 288 -14.01 -2.82 2.06
CA GLN A 288 -12.83 -2.11 1.58
C GLN A 288 -13.20 -1.01 0.58
N LEU A 289 -14.10 -1.29 -0.38
CA LEU A 289 -14.56 -0.31 -1.36
C LEU A 289 -15.29 0.86 -0.73
N THR A 290 -16.08 0.63 0.31
CA THR A 290 -16.92 1.66 0.95
C THR A 290 -16.19 2.32 2.11
N PHE A 291 -15.93 1.59 3.19
CA PHE A 291 -15.37 2.13 4.43
C PHE A 291 -13.87 2.45 4.31
N GLY A 292 -13.10 1.61 3.62
CA GLY A 292 -11.67 1.84 3.42
C GLY A 292 -11.38 3.15 2.69
N THR A 293 -12.13 3.42 1.63
CA THR A 293 -11.99 4.63 0.81
C THR A 293 -12.45 5.90 1.55
N CYS A 294 -13.60 5.83 2.25
CA CYS A 294 -14.15 6.97 2.98
C CYS A 294 -13.34 7.37 4.22
N GLY A 295 -12.65 6.43 4.85
CA GLY A 295 -11.88 6.67 6.09
C GLY A 295 -10.75 7.67 5.92
N ALA A 296 -10.01 7.59 4.82
CA ALA A 296 -8.93 8.54 4.53
C ALA A 296 -9.47 9.99 4.32
N TYR A 297 -10.59 10.13 3.61
CA TYR A 297 -11.25 11.43 3.45
C TYR A 297 -11.71 12.00 4.80
N PHE A 298 -12.30 11.15 5.65
CA PHE A 298 -12.73 11.54 7.00
C PHE A 298 -11.54 12.03 7.85
N GLY A 299 -10.37 11.42 7.73
CA GLY A 299 -9.14 11.85 8.43
C GLY A 299 -8.72 13.28 8.06
N GLY A 300 -8.78 13.63 6.79
CA GLY A 300 -8.56 15.00 6.32
C GLY A 300 -9.59 15.99 6.88
N TRP A 301 -10.88 15.65 6.77
CA TRP A 301 -11.98 16.48 7.30
C TRP A 301 -11.85 16.69 8.82
N LEU A 302 -11.52 15.63 9.58
CA LEU A 302 -11.35 15.73 11.04
C LEU A 302 -10.15 16.61 11.43
N THR A 303 -9.05 16.49 10.67
CA THR A 303 -7.87 17.37 10.83
C THR A 303 -8.24 18.84 10.61
N ASP A 304 -8.96 19.15 9.53
CA ASP A 304 -9.40 20.50 9.23
C ASP A 304 -10.35 21.05 10.31
N ARG A 305 -11.28 20.22 10.79
CA ARG A 305 -12.19 20.59 11.87
C ARG A 305 -11.44 20.95 13.16
N PHE A 306 -10.44 20.17 13.53
CA PHE A 306 -9.62 20.43 14.71
C PHE A 306 -8.71 21.65 14.53
N THR A 307 -8.17 21.85 13.33
CA THR A 307 -7.37 23.04 12.99
C THR A 307 -8.21 24.31 13.11
N ARG A 308 -9.46 24.30 12.59
CA ARG A 308 -10.41 25.42 12.74
C ARG A 308 -10.78 25.72 14.20
N ARG A 309 -10.64 24.76 15.10
CA ARG A 309 -10.78 24.96 16.57
C ARG A 309 -9.50 25.47 17.25
N GLY A 310 -8.48 25.85 16.47
CA GLY A 310 -7.23 26.40 17.00
C GLY A 310 -6.22 25.35 17.50
N LEU A 311 -6.45 24.04 17.21
CA LEU A 311 -5.51 22.98 17.64
C LEU A 311 -4.32 22.93 16.68
N LEU A 312 -3.15 23.34 17.15
CA LEU A 312 -1.92 23.27 16.34
C LEU A 312 -1.45 21.83 16.07
N ASP A 313 -1.82 20.89 16.91
CA ASP A 313 -1.53 19.46 16.84
C ASP A 313 -2.70 18.62 16.25
N ALA A 314 -3.60 19.28 15.53
CA ALA A 314 -4.80 18.68 14.95
C ALA A 314 -4.55 17.36 14.21
N PRO A 315 -3.55 17.23 13.29
CA PRO A 315 -3.33 15.98 12.56
C PRO A 315 -2.99 14.81 13.48
N LEU A 316 -2.19 15.05 14.54
CA LEU A 316 -1.78 13.99 15.47
C LEU A 316 -2.97 13.52 16.31
N LYS A 317 -3.79 14.43 16.80
CA LYS A 317 -4.98 14.10 17.60
C LYS A 317 -6.05 13.40 16.77
N ALA A 318 -6.29 13.86 15.54
CA ALA A 318 -7.23 13.23 14.63
C ALA A 318 -6.83 11.77 14.31
N ALA A 319 -5.55 11.55 14.02
CA ALA A 319 -4.99 10.22 13.80
C ALA A 319 -5.09 9.33 15.04
N ALA A 320 -4.70 9.85 16.21
CA ALA A 320 -4.70 9.10 17.45
C ALA A 320 -6.12 8.65 17.86
N LEU A 321 -7.11 9.53 17.75
CA LEU A 321 -8.50 9.22 18.07
C LEU A 321 -9.13 8.26 17.06
N GLY A 322 -8.86 8.47 15.76
CA GLY A 322 -9.34 7.57 14.72
C GLY A 322 -8.80 6.16 14.92
N PHE A 323 -7.49 6.03 15.16
CA PHE A 323 -6.89 4.71 15.32
C PHE A 323 -7.23 4.02 16.65
N LEU A 324 -7.51 4.76 17.70
CA LEU A 324 -8.03 4.19 18.95
C LEU A 324 -9.41 3.54 18.70
N GLY A 325 -10.27 4.19 17.91
CA GLY A 325 -11.52 3.58 17.45
C GLY A 325 -11.31 2.33 16.58
N CYS A 326 -10.30 2.35 15.69
CA CYS A 326 -9.89 1.15 14.96
C CYS A 326 -9.50 0.01 15.91
N GLY A 327 -8.75 0.32 16.98
CA GLY A 327 -8.37 -0.63 18.02
C GLY A 327 -9.57 -1.27 18.70
N LEU A 328 -10.57 -0.47 19.04
CA LEU A 328 -11.80 -0.97 19.68
C LEU A 328 -12.57 -1.91 18.74
N PHE A 329 -12.96 -1.42 17.58
CA PHE A 329 -13.78 -2.19 16.65
C PHE A 329 -13.01 -3.35 16.01
N GLY A 330 -11.77 -3.13 15.59
CA GLY A 330 -10.93 -4.15 14.98
C GLY A 330 -10.41 -5.21 15.95
N GLY A 331 -10.20 -4.85 17.22
CA GLY A 331 -9.86 -5.80 18.27
C GLY A 331 -11.06 -6.68 18.70
N LEU A 332 -12.27 -6.13 18.68
CA LEU A 332 -13.49 -6.89 19.01
C LEU A 332 -13.99 -7.76 17.85
N ALA A 333 -13.82 -7.32 16.60
CA ALA A 333 -14.35 -8.01 15.43
C ALA A 333 -13.97 -9.50 15.36
N PRO A 334 -12.70 -9.92 15.56
CA PRO A 334 -12.33 -11.35 15.54
C PRO A 334 -12.97 -12.18 16.65
N LEU A 335 -13.40 -11.55 17.74
CA LEU A 335 -13.96 -12.22 18.92
C LEU A 335 -15.47 -12.41 18.84
N MET A 336 -16.10 -11.92 17.77
CA MET A 336 -17.57 -12.02 17.64
C MET A 336 -18.05 -13.45 17.44
N PRO A 337 -19.27 -13.79 17.93
CA PRO A 337 -19.82 -15.12 17.79
C PRO A 337 -20.27 -15.44 16.35
N THR A 338 -20.53 -14.45 15.53
CA THR A 338 -20.98 -14.64 14.14
C THR A 338 -20.19 -13.78 13.15
N ALA A 339 -20.00 -14.30 11.95
CA ALA A 339 -19.35 -13.61 10.85
C ALA A 339 -20.01 -12.25 10.50
N GLY A 340 -21.35 -12.17 10.58
CA GLY A 340 -22.09 -10.94 10.32
C GLY A 340 -21.76 -9.83 11.32
N LEU A 341 -21.65 -10.13 12.61
CA LEU A 341 -21.22 -9.17 13.63
C LEU A 341 -19.76 -8.79 13.46
N ALA A 342 -18.90 -9.74 13.10
CA ALA A 342 -17.49 -9.45 12.78
C ALA A 342 -17.36 -8.46 11.61
N LEU A 343 -18.11 -8.67 10.51
CA LEU A 343 -18.14 -7.72 9.39
C LEU A 343 -18.71 -6.35 9.80
N ALA A 344 -19.75 -6.33 10.61
CA ALA A 344 -20.35 -5.08 11.10
C ALA A 344 -19.35 -4.23 11.91
N LEU A 345 -18.45 -4.88 12.67
CA LEU A 345 -17.39 -4.19 13.40
C LEU A 345 -16.15 -3.89 12.53
N LEU A 346 -15.84 -4.74 11.54
CA LEU A 346 -14.75 -4.48 10.60
C LEU A 346 -14.98 -3.24 9.73
N GLY A 347 -16.23 -2.91 9.39
CA GLY A 347 -16.55 -1.68 8.65
C GLY A 347 -16.03 -0.41 9.36
N PRO A 348 -16.49 -0.10 10.58
CA PRO A 348 -15.96 1.00 11.39
C PRO A 348 -14.46 0.89 11.65
N ALA A 349 -13.91 -0.33 11.84
CA ALA A 349 -12.49 -0.53 12.04
C ALA A 349 -11.68 -0.08 10.81
N LEU A 350 -12.07 -0.48 9.60
CA LEU A 350 -11.44 -0.07 8.34
C LEU A 350 -11.59 1.45 8.10
N PHE A 351 -12.77 2.01 8.37
CA PHE A 351 -13.02 3.44 8.25
C PHE A 351 -12.08 4.25 9.14
N LEU A 352 -12.05 3.92 10.44
CA LEU A 352 -11.23 4.63 11.42
C LEU A 352 -9.74 4.33 11.27
N GLY A 353 -9.37 3.10 10.87
CA GLY A 353 -8.00 2.68 10.60
C GLY A 353 -7.34 3.40 9.43
N ASN A 354 -8.13 3.86 8.46
CA ASN A 354 -7.62 4.64 7.32
C ASN A 354 -7.50 6.15 7.62
N THR A 355 -8.10 6.65 8.70
CA THR A 355 -8.01 8.07 9.13
C THR A 355 -6.57 8.59 9.23
N PRO A 356 -5.59 7.87 9.83
CA PRO A 356 -4.23 8.38 10.01
C PRO A 356 -3.45 8.62 8.72
N TYR A 357 -3.77 7.97 7.62
CA TYR A 357 -3.01 8.13 6.35
C TYR A 357 -3.04 9.57 5.83
N ALA A 358 -4.21 10.22 5.84
CA ALA A 358 -4.33 11.64 5.46
C ALA A 358 -3.68 12.57 6.49
N CYS A 359 -3.80 12.23 7.79
CA CYS A 359 -3.24 13.01 8.89
C CYS A 359 -1.71 13.05 8.86
N ALA A 360 -1.06 11.92 8.54
CA ALA A 360 0.40 11.79 8.53
C ALA A 360 1.05 12.72 7.48
N GLY A 361 0.52 12.74 6.25
CA GLY A 361 0.98 13.64 5.21
C GLY A 361 0.90 15.12 5.64
N THR A 362 -0.24 15.51 6.19
CA THR A 362 -0.46 16.86 6.71
C THR A 362 0.50 17.20 7.87
N ALA A 363 0.70 16.26 8.81
CA ALA A 363 1.58 16.46 9.95
C ALA A 363 3.03 16.74 9.52
N ILE A 364 3.55 15.99 8.56
CA ILE A 364 4.91 16.17 8.02
C ILE A 364 5.03 17.53 7.33
N GLN A 365 4.08 17.86 6.45
CA GLN A 365 4.13 19.09 5.67
C GLN A 365 4.13 20.37 6.53
N LEU A 366 3.50 20.33 7.71
CA LEU A 366 3.37 21.48 8.59
C LEU A 366 4.60 21.77 9.46
N VAL A 367 5.50 20.78 9.65
CA VAL A 367 6.67 20.94 10.53
C VAL A 367 8.00 20.79 9.82
N ILE A 368 8.03 20.33 8.57
CA ILE A 368 9.26 20.15 7.82
C ILE A 368 9.45 21.31 6.83
N PRO A 369 10.66 21.95 6.78
CA PRO A 369 11.00 22.98 5.81
C PRO A 369 10.82 22.46 4.37
N ASN A 370 10.40 23.35 3.46
CA ASN A 370 10.10 22.99 2.06
C ASN A 370 11.24 22.20 1.40
N ARG A 371 12.50 22.63 1.57
CA ARG A 371 13.69 21.99 0.96
C ARG A 371 13.95 20.55 1.45
N ALA A 372 13.59 20.21 2.70
CA ALA A 372 13.78 18.88 3.26
C ALA A 372 12.53 18.00 3.12
N ARG A 373 11.37 18.58 2.79
CA ARG A 373 10.05 17.93 2.85
C ARG A 373 9.97 16.65 2.03
N ALA A 374 10.42 16.69 0.77
CA ALA A 374 10.37 15.53 -0.11
C ALA A 374 11.18 14.35 0.45
N GLN A 375 12.41 14.62 0.93
CA GLN A 375 13.31 13.57 1.44
C GLN A 375 12.82 13.01 2.78
N VAL A 376 12.31 13.85 3.69
CA VAL A 376 11.74 13.40 4.97
C VAL A 376 10.45 12.60 4.73
N THR A 377 9.62 13.00 3.77
CA THR A 377 8.43 12.22 3.38
C THR A 377 8.82 10.87 2.78
N ALA A 378 9.85 10.82 1.92
CA ALA A 378 10.36 9.56 1.38
C ALA A 378 10.90 8.63 2.48
N LEU A 379 11.66 9.15 3.43
CA LEU A 379 12.12 8.40 4.61
C LEU A 379 10.96 7.86 5.43
N TYR A 380 9.96 8.70 5.72
CA TYR A 380 8.74 8.30 6.41
C TYR A 380 8.02 7.15 5.67
N LEU A 381 7.77 7.31 4.36
CA LEU A 381 7.10 6.28 3.56
C LEU A 381 7.89 4.96 3.52
N THR A 382 9.22 5.03 3.47
CA THR A 382 10.09 3.85 3.55
C THR A 382 9.89 3.11 4.87
N ILE A 383 9.92 3.83 6.00
CA ILE A 383 9.76 3.26 7.34
C ILE A 383 8.37 2.62 7.49
N ILE A 384 7.30 3.33 7.14
CA ILE A 384 5.94 2.82 7.33
C ILE A 384 5.64 1.61 6.44
N ASN A 385 6.12 1.62 5.19
CA ASN A 385 5.93 0.48 4.30
C ASN A 385 6.70 -0.74 4.79
N LEU A 386 7.96 -0.55 5.20
CA LEU A 386 8.75 -1.66 5.74
C LEU A 386 8.12 -2.25 7.00
N MET A 387 7.74 -1.40 7.96
CA MET A 387 7.11 -1.85 9.21
C MET A 387 5.76 -2.53 8.94
N GLY A 388 4.92 -1.92 8.10
CA GLY A 388 3.59 -2.47 7.80
C GLY A 388 3.65 -3.80 7.09
N MET A 389 4.33 -3.82 5.95
CA MET A 389 4.39 -5.01 5.10
C MET A 389 5.16 -6.16 5.75
N ALA A 390 6.33 -5.87 6.39
CA ALA A 390 7.16 -6.92 6.94
C ALA A 390 6.69 -7.40 8.33
N VAL A 391 6.29 -6.50 9.22
CA VAL A 391 6.02 -6.84 10.63
C VAL A 391 4.58 -7.33 10.84
N GLY A 392 3.59 -6.64 10.25
CA GLY A 392 2.17 -6.94 10.49
C GLY A 392 1.80 -8.42 10.29
N PRO A 393 2.04 -8.99 9.12
CA PRO A 393 1.69 -10.39 8.84
C PRO A 393 2.46 -11.39 9.70
N VAL A 394 3.76 -11.14 9.93
CA VAL A 394 4.64 -12.05 10.66
C VAL A 394 4.27 -12.12 12.15
N VAL A 395 3.94 -10.98 12.77
CA VAL A 395 3.58 -10.94 14.19
C VAL A 395 2.32 -11.75 14.47
N VAL A 396 1.30 -11.66 13.61
CA VAL A 396 0.08 -12.47 13.78
C VAL A 396 0.39 -13.97 13.66
N GLY A 397 1.18 -14.37 12.64
CA GLY A 397 1.61 -15.77 12.47
C GLY A 397 2.39 -16.29 13.68
N LEU A 398 3.42 -15.54 14.13
CA LEU A 398 4.21 -15.88 15.32
C LEU A 398 3.33 -16.05 16.57
N MET A 399 2.34 -15.17 16.77
CA MET A 399 1.44 -15.28 17.92
C MET A 399 0.55 -16.53 17.81
N THR A 400 0.04 -16.83 16.61
CA THR A 400 -0.81 -18.00 16.41
C THR A 400 -0.02 -19.29 16.66
N ASP A 401 1.20 -19.41 16.13
CA ASP A 401 1.98 -20.64 16.22
C ASP A 401 2.67 -20.83 17.59
N HIS A 402 3.21 -19.76 18.18
CA HIS A 402 4.08 -19.88 19.36
C HIS A 402 3.45 -19.40 20.67
N LEU A 403 2.39 -18.56 20.63
CA LEU A 403 1.71 -18.12 21.83
C LEU A 403 0.43 -18.92 22.08
N PHE A 404 -0.37 -19.13 21.04
CA PHE A 404 -1.64 -19.84 21.15
C PHE A 404 -1.54 -21.32 20.75
N HIS A 405 -0.58 -21.70 19.91
CA HIS A 405 -0.30 -23.07 19.45
C HIS A 405 -1.45 -23.74 18.66
N ASP A 406 -2.50 -23.02 18.30
CA ASP A 406 -3.64 -23.54 17.52
C ASP A 406 -3.95 -22.59 16.35
N PRO A 407 -3.98 -23.08 15.09
CA PRO A 407 -4.41 -22.28 13.94
C PRO A 407 -5.81 -21.70 14.07
N GLN A 408 -6.71 -22.29 14.87
CA GLN A 408 -8.05 -21.77 15.15
C GLN A 408 -8.01 -20.50 16.01
N ASP A 409 -6.96 -20.32 16.79
CA ASP A 409 -6.78 -19.18 17.70
C ASP A 409 -6.25 -17.91 17.01
N ILE A 410 -6.19 -17.91 15.68
CA ILE A 410 -5.88 -16.72 14.88
C ILE A 410 -6.76 -15.52 15.26
N ARG A 411 -7.99 -15.79 15.75
CA ARG A 411 -8.92 -14.78 16.26
C ARG A 411 -8.33 -13.99 17.44
N TYR A 412 -7.64 -14.65 18.34
CA TYR A 412 -6.99 -14.02 19.50
C TYR A 412 -5.70 -13.33 19.10
N SER A 413 -4.93 -13.91 18.20
CA SER A 413 -3.71 -13.28 17.65
C SER A 413 -4.02 -11.95 16.97
N LEU A 414 -5.01 -11.94 16.09
CA LEU A 414 -5.41 -10.72 15.38
C LEU A 414 -6.01 -9.68 16.33
N ALA A 415 -6.89 -10.11 17.25
CA ALA A 415 -7.46 -9.22 18.27
C ALA A 415 -6.36 -8.58 19.13
N LEU A 416 -5.39 -9.36 19.59
CA LEU A 416 -4.32 -8.90 20.46
C LEU A 416 -3.38 -7.90 19.73
N VAL A 417 -2.98 -8.20 18.49
CA VAL A 417 -2.18 -7.29 17.68
C VAL A 417 -2.87 -5.93 17.54
N VAL A 418 -4.15 -5.92 17.20
CA VAL A 418 -4.91 -4.67 17.02
C VAL A 418 -5.10 -3.95 18.36
N ALA A 419 -5.48 -4.67 19.41
CA ALA A 419 -5.75 -4.10 20.74
C ALA A 419 -4.49 -3.53 21.41
N VAL A 420 -3.31 -4.13 21.20
CA VAL A 420 -2.04 -3.66 21.77
C VAL A 420 -1.46 -2.50 20.95
N THR A 421 -1.48 -2.63 19.62
CA THR A 421 -0.86 -1.63 18.74
C THR A 421 -1.58 -0.28 18.79
N SER A 422 -2.91 -0.28 18.94
CA SER A 422 -3.69 0.96 18.90
C SER A 422 -3.44 1.88 20.11
N PRO A 423 -3.39 1.43 21.37
CA PRO A 423 -2.97 2.26 22.50
C PRO A 423 -1.52 2.73 22.41
N ILE A 424 -0.60 1.89 21.90
CA ILE A 424 0.80 2.28 21.67
C ILE A 424 0.86 3.46 20.71
N LEU A 425 0.18 3.38 19.56
CA LEU A 425 0.08 4.47 18.62
C LEU A 425 -0.49 5.72 19.27
N PHE A 426 -1.58 5.59 20.03
CA PHE A 426 -2.20 6.73 20.72
C PHE A 426 -1.21 7.41 21.66
N VAL A 427 -0.51 6.67 22.50
CA VAL A 427 0.49 7.20 23.43
C VAL A 427 1.63 7.89 22.69
N LEU A 428 2.16 7.28 21.65
CA LEU A 428 3.25 7.84 20.84
C LEU A 428 2.84 9.17 20.17
N LEU A 429 1.67 9.22 19.54
CA LEU A 429 1.18 10.46 18.93
C LEU A 429 0.85 11.54 19.97
N MET A 430 0.30 11.17 21.13
CA MET A 430 0.08 12.12 22.22
C MET A 430 1.39 12.66 22.80
N ALA A 431 2.43 11.83 22.93
CA ALA A 431 3.76 12.26 23.33
C ALA A 431 4.39 13.25 22.32
N ALA A 432 4.10 13.05 21.03
CA ALA A 432 4.55 13.96 19.97
C ALA A 432 3.84 15.33 20.01
N CYS A 433 2.62 15.45 20.54
CA CYS A 433 1.80 16.66 20.45
C CYS A 433 2.48 17.90 21.06
N ARG A 434 3.12 17.79 22.25
CA ARG A 434 3.79 18.94 22.89
C ARG A 434 4.96 19.47 22.05
N PRO A 435 5.97 18.65 21.69
CA PRO A 435 7.09 19.12 20.88
C PRO A 435 6.65 19.54 19.45
N TYR A 436 5.61 18.93 18.89
CA TYR A 436 5.04 19.32 17.60
C TYR A 436 4.45 20.74 17.64
N ARG A 437 3.69 21.10 18.69
CA ARG A 437 3.15 22.44 18.88
C ARG A 437 4.25 23.49 19.02
N ALA A 438 5.33 23.17 19.73
CA ALA A 438 6.48 24.07 19.86
C ALA A 438 7.10 24.38 18.49
N LEU A 439 7.26 23.39 17.62
CA LEU A 439 7.77 23.58 16.26
C LEU A 439 6.86 24.43 15.38
N ARG A 440 5.53 24.33 15.54
CA ARG A 440 4.56 25.15 14.81
C ARG A 440 4.46 26.57 15.32
N GLY A 441 4.60 26.77 16.63
CA GLY A 441 4.56 28.10 17.25
C GLY A 441 5.80 28.96 16.95
N THR A 442 6.93 28.35 16.59
CA THR A 442 8.16 29.08 16.17
C THR A 442 8.20 29.35 14.64
N ALA A 443 7.24 28.86 13.88
CA ALA A 443 7.17 29.04 12.43
C ALA A 443 6.30 30.26 11.99
N HIS A 444 5.79 30.99 12.96
CA HIS A 444 5.12 32.29 12.83
C HIS A 444 5.95 33.36 13.55
#